data_73d3e15768e73a055748740ec5fc03f1
#
_entry.id   73d3e15768e73a055748740ec5fc03f1
#
_cell.length_a   1.000
_cell.length_b   1.000
_cell.length_c   1.000
_cell.angle_alpha   90.00
_cell.angle_beta   90.00
_cell.angle_gamma   90.00
#
_symmetry.space_group_name_H-M   'P 1'
#
loop_
_entity.id
_entity.type
_entity.pdbx_description
1 polymer ?
#
loop_
_entity_poly.entity_id
_entity_poly.type
_entity_poly.pdbx_seq_one_letter_code
_entity_poly.pdbx_strand_id
1 'polypeptide(L)'
;MTTHLTEIITAPDAETRDQSLDAVCRDLSFAHLLEEAASLEAFRHQNSNLYERVRACFFLYALHRFQLPSRKELPVSGRIPFEGYGHLLERRFEEAIALFLKMQAEHGPSDTLSSALASAYHRLAIQTLADQVRRSVRSVKGNQWMFRLGHPHDQPLRIRPELRAENGTGMPILKESTPVRMDLTHTAWSDIFFLGMDFPDGARVLNISVDLSVKSQNSAPKPPVEAYFRVIDEPLIRLVSVDLATSVEVRDLDELFDFARDYLGLLKAALIASGLVPPGMEGSEESLSDLLERLVGPGHGIELISNVNGIPKGSRLAVSTNLLASLIAACMRATGQTRSLDGPLEENERRLVAARAILGEWLAGSGGGWQDSGGVWPGIKLIQGQTATPDDPEWGVSAGRLLPTHHILGEEEASAETRQKLQDSLVLVHGGMAQNVGPILEMVTETYLLRSDAEWQARATTHQILDDILRFLREGDVKSIGAATTRNFFEPLQTIVRCFRLRLDFCRNATARIRIAAKRRSRGGFARGGRGKSLDAGRGRGQSAASVRQTRRQTSHFSGNASGEKSAHFARVRHECPAHFHHQLSDTRAAATLSGSRSELWL
;
A
#
# COMPACT_ATOMS: atom_id res chain seq x y z
N MET A 1 6.66 20.29 31.94
CA MET A 1 5.35 19.90 32.50
C MET A 1 4.72 18.97 31.50
N THR A 2 4.30 17.79 31.93
CA THR A 2 3.46 16.90 31.12
C THR A 2 2.08 17.53 31.03
N THR A 3 1.60 17.73 29.82
CA THR A 3 0.24 18.19 29.57
C THR A 3 -0.63 17.01 29.12
N HIS A 4 -1.93 17.20 29.08
CA HIS A 4 -2.87 16.16 28.76
C HIS A 4 -2.62 15.49 27.41
N LEU A 5 -2.24 16.25 26.37
CA LEU A 5 -1.96 15.68 25.03
C LEU A 5 -0.65 14.88 24.99
N THR A 6 0.36 15.25 25.76
CA THR A 6 1.59 14.46 25.88
C THR A 6 1.35 13.16 26.66
N GLU A 7 0.44 13.16 27.65
CA GLU A 7 0.01 11.95 28.35
C GLU A 7 -0.69 10.96 27.42
N ILE A 8 -1.58 11.46 26.56
CA ILE A 8 -2.24 10.62 25.53
C ILE A 8 -1.21 9.94 24.61
N ILE A 9 -0.17 10.67 24.18
CA ILE A 9 0.87 10.12 23.30
C ILE A 9 1.66 9.00 23.99
N THR A 10 1.97 9.15 25.26
CA THR A 10 2.90 8.28 26.00
C THR A 10 2.21 7.26 26.91
N ALA A 11 0.88 7.28 27.00
CA ALA A 11 0.14 6.41 27.90
C ALA A 11 0.41 4.92 27.61
N PRO A 12 0.71 4.12 28.66
CA PRO A 12 0.92 2.70 28.50
C PRO A 12 -0.40 1.93 28.28
N ASP A 13 -1.51 2.46 28.80
CA ASP A 13 -2.83 1.85 28.64
C ASP A 13 -3.55 2.37 27.38
N ALA A 14 -4.30 1.48 26.75
CA ALA A 14 -5.03 1.78 25.52
C ALA A 14 -6.19 2.77 25.74
N GLU A 15 -6.83 2.75 26.91
CA GLU A 15 -7.97 3.62 27.20
C GLU A 15 -7.57 5.10 27.17
N THR A 16 -6.45 5.44 27.79
CA THR A 16 -5.90 6.81 27.73
C THR A 16 -5.33 7.13 26.36
N ARG A 17 -4.54 6.22 25.80
CA ARG A 17 -3.85 6.43 24.52
C ARG A 17 -4.80 6.58 23.34
N ASP A 18 -5.94 5.90 23.36
CA ASP A 18 -6.91 5.86 22.28
C ASP A 18 -8.01 6.92 22.41
N GLN A 19 -7.85 7.92 23.27
CA GLN A 19 -8.78 9.03 23.35
C GLN A 19 -8.78 9.84 22.04
N SER A 20 -9.98 10.29 21.66
CA SER A 20 -10.16 11.17 20.51
C SER A 20 -9.54 12.55 20.78
N LEU A 21 -8.63 13.00 19.91
CA LEU A 21 -8.07 14.34 20.00
C LEU A 21 -9.14 15.43 19.93
N ASP A 22 -10.14 15.25 19.06
CA ASP A 22 -11.26 16.19 18.93
C ASP A 22 -12.09 16.26 20.22
N ALA A 23 -12.34 15.11 20.86
CA ALA A 23 -13.09 15.09 22.11
C ALA A 23 -12.34 15.81 23.22
N VAL A 24 -11.05 15.51 23.36
CA VAL A 24 -10.19 16.11 24.37
C VAL A 24 -10.04 17.63 24.17
N CYS A 25 -9.85 18.09 22.94
CA CYS A 25 -9.66 19.51 22.65
C CYS A 25 -10.93 20.34 22.69
N ARG A 26 -12.12 19.71 22.62
CA ARG A 26 -13.41 20.39 22.50
C ARG A 26 -13.64 21.40 23.62
N ASP A 27 -13.38 20.99 24.84
CA ASP A 27 -13.67 21.75 26.05
C ASP A 27 -12.48 22.58 26.56
N LEU A 28 -11.32 22.51 25.89
CA LEU A 28 -10.16 23.30 26.25
C LEU A 28 -10.35 24.78 25.85
N SER A 29 -9.95 25.70 26.72
CA SER A 29 -9.90 27.13 26.40
C SER A 29 -8.83 27.43 25.36
N PHE A 30 -8.92 28.59 24.70
CA PHE A 30 -7.90 29.04 23.75
C PHE A 30 -6.50 29.11 24.39
N ALA A 31 -6.40 29.60 25.62
CA ALA A 31 -5.12 29.65 26.35
C ALA A 31 -4.54 28.26 26.61
N HIS A 32 -5.37 27.31 27.05
CA HIS A 32 -4.93 25.92 27.26
C HIS A 32 -4.51 25.23 25.95
N LEU A 33 -5.19 25.50 24.82
CA LEU A 33 -4.74 24.96 23.53
C LEU A 33 -3.35 25.47 23.12
N LEU A 34 -3.02 26.73 23.43
CA LEU A 34 -1.68 27.28 23.20
C LEU A 34 -0.64 26.67 24.14
N GLU A 35 -0.99 26.42 25.41
CA GLU A 35 -0.13 25.73 26.38
C GLU A 35 0.14 24.28 25.94
N GLU A 36 -0.88 23.56 25.48
CA GLU A 36 -0.72 22.22 24.91
C GLU A 36 0.19 22.23 23.68
N ALA A 37 0.02 23.20 22.79
CA ALA A 37 0.88 23.33 21.61
C ALA A 37 2.34 23.58 22.00
N ALA A 38 2.60 24.44 22.97
CA ALA A 38 3.95 24.72 23.48
C ALA A 38 4.57 23.47 24.14
N SER A 39 3.77 22.71 24.90
CA SER A 39 4.23 21.47 25.54
C SER A 39 4.55 20.39 24.52
N LEU A 40 3.70 20.19 23.52
CA LEU A 40 3.94 19.23 22.42
C LEU A 40 5.19 19.59 21.60
N GLU A 41 5.43 20.90 21.38
CA GLU A 41 6.65 21.37 20.71
C GLU A 41 7.91 21.03 21.52
N ALA A 42 7.90 21.27 22.82
CA ALA A 42 8.99 20.89 23.69
C ALA A 42 9.19 19.37 23.75
N PHE A 43 8.09 18.61 23.83
CA PHE A 43 8.10 17.15 23.87
C PHE A 43 8.74 16.55 22.62
N ARG A 44 8.35 17.00 21.41
CA ARG A 44 8.90 16.44 20.17
C ARG A 44 10.40 16.63 20.02
N HIS A 45 10.97 17.69 20.63
CA HIS A 45 12.42 17.94 20.63
C HIS A 45 13.17 17.07 21.64
N GLN A 46 12.53 16.73 22.75
CA GLN A 46 13.16 15.98 23.84
C GLN A 46 12.99 14.48 23.71
N ASN A 47 11.96 14.03 22.99
CA ASN A 47 11.63 12.62 22.86
C ASN A 47 12.51 11.93 21.81
N SER A 48 13.11 10.80 22.17
CA SER A 48 13.92 9.96 21.27
C SER A 48 13.08 9.01 20.41
N ASN A 49 11.83 8.68 20.84
CA ASN A 49 10.96 7.78 20.10
C ASN A 49 10.40 8.47 18.86
N LEU A 50 10.76 7.97 17.69
CA LEU A 50 10.36 8.52 16.40
C LEU A 50 8.84 8.61 16.23
N TYR A 51 8.11 7.57 16.62
CA TYR A 51 6.66 7.51 16.45
C TYR A 51 5.91 8.46 17.35
N GLU A 52 6.39 8.63 18.59
CA GLU A 52 5.83 9.62 19.50
C GLU A 52 6.11 11.06 19.04
N ARG A 53 7.31 11.30 18.48
CA ARG A 53 7.65 12.59 17.85
C ARG A 53 6.75 12.90 16.66
N VAL A 54 6.54 11.92 15.78
CA VAL A 54 5.65 12.06 14.62
C VAL A 54 4.23 12.33 15.07
N ARG A 55 3.75 11.61 16.08
CA ARG A 55 2.41 11.83 16.65
C ARG A 55 2.28 13.24 17.24
N ALA A 56 3.30 13.73 17.93
CA ALA A 56 3.32 15.11 18.43
C ALA A 56 3.25 16.13 17.28
N CYS A 57 3.97 15.92 16.18
CA CYS A 57 3.86 16.78 14.99
C CYS A 57 2.43 16.79 14.42
N PHE A 58 1.76 15.64 14.37
CA PHE A 58 0.39 15.59 13.89
C PHE A 58 -0.61 16.21 14.86
N PHE A 59 -0.41 16.07 16.16
CA PHE A 59 -1.23 16.77 17.15
C PHE A 59 -1.05 18.29 17.03
N LEU A 60 0.18 18.76 16.88
CA LEU A 60 0.48 20.16 16.58
C LEU A 60 -0.19 20.63 15.28
N TYR A 61 -0.11 19.83 14.22
CA TYR A 61 -0.85 20.10 12.99
C TYR A 61 -2.36 20.27 13.26
N ALA A 62 -2.95 19.33 14.01
CA ALA A 62 -4.38 19.37 14.33
C ALA A 62 -4.76 20.61 15.14
N LEU A 63 -3.97 20.95 16.16
CA LEU A 63 -4.19 22.15 16.96
C LEU A 63 -4.19 23.40 16.10
N HIS A 64 -3.15 23.58 15.29
CA HIS A 64 -2.99 24.76 14.45
C HIS A 64 -3.94 24.80 13.24
N ARG A 65 -4.38 23.65 12.72
CA ARG A 65 -5.26 23.56 11.56
C ARG A 65 -6.73 23.67 11.90
N PHE A 66 -7.16 23.06 13.01
CA PHE A 66 -8.57 22.86 13.31
C PHE A 66 -9.00 23.47 14.65
N GLN A 67 -8.23 23.24 15.72
CA GLN A 67 -8.66 23.59 17.06
C GLN A 67 -8.53 25.09 17.37
N LEU A 68 -7.36 25.67 17.13
CA LEU A 68 -7.12 27.10 17.32
C LEU A 68 -7.96 27.97 16.37
N PRO A 69 -8.05 27.67 15.03
CA PRO A 69 -8.88 28.46 14.13
C PRO A 69 -10.38 28.38 14.42
N SER A 70 -10.85 27.38 15.16
CA SER A 70 -12.25 27.29 15.57
C SER A 70 -12.61 28.24 16.72
N ARG A 71 -11.61 28.85 17.36
CA ARG A 71 -11.80 29.74 18.52
C ARG A 71 -11.93 31.19 18.05
N LYS A 72 -12.90 31.90 18.62
CA LYS A 72 -13.15 33.32 18.30
C LYS A 72 -12.06 34.26 18.73
N GLU A 73 -11.25 33.84 19.70
CA GLU A 73 -10.12 34.55 20.26
C GLU A 73 -8.91 34.61 19.33
N LEU A 74 -8.83 33.75 18.31
CA LEU A 74 -7.73 33.79 17.34
C LEU A 74 -7.93 34.99 16.40
N PRO A 75 -7.01 35.98 16.39
CA PRO A 75 -7.11 37.11 15.48
C PRO A 75 -7.04 36.70 14.01
N VAL A 76 -8.00 37.21 13.23
CA VAL A 76 -8.04 37.07 11.78
C VAL A 76 -7.21 38.20 11.18
N SER A 77 -5.91 38.09 11.25
CA SER A 77 -4.99 39.06 10.66
C SER A 77 -3.56 38.54 10.72
N GLY A 78 -2.75 39.05 9.86
CA GLY A 78 -1.33 38.79 9.90
C GLY A 78 -0.74 38.55 8.52
N ARG A 79 0.56 38.49 8.51
CA ARG A 79 1.34 38.17 7.30
C ARG A 79 2.27 37.01 7.65
N ILE A 80 2.43 36.09 6.74
CA ILE A 80 3.46 35.06 6.84
C ILE A 80 4.81 35.75 6.56
N PRO A 81 5.83 35.61 7.42
CA PRO A 81 7.17 36.10 7.12
C PRO A 81 7.70 35.47 5.84
N PHE A 82 8.20 36.30 4.92
CA PHE A 82 8.69 35.81 3.62
C PHE A 82 9.82 34.79 3.78
N GLU A 83 10.72 34.99 4.72
CA GLU A 83 11.81 34.06 5.03
C GLU A 83 11.27 32.69 5.49
N GLY A 84 10.26 32.67 6.37
CA GLY A 84 9.62 31.43 6.81
C GLY A 84 8.89 30.71 5.70
N TYR A 85 8.27 31.44 4.78
CA TYR A 85 7.69 30.87 3.56
C TYR A 85 8.77 30.31 2.64
N GLY A 86 9.91 30.99 2.51
CA GLY A 86 11.08 30.49 1.78
C GLY A 86 11.56 29.15 2.35
N HIS A 87 11.69 29.03 3.67
CA HIS A 87 12.05 27.78 4.33
C HIS A 87 11.03 26.65 4.03
N LEU A 88 9.73 26.95 4.00
CA LEU A 88 8.71 25.95 3.61
C LEU A 88 8.90 25.45 2.17
N LEU A 89 9.23 26.34 1.23
CA LEU A 89 9.48 25.98 -0.17
C LEU A 89 10.75 25.13 -0.33
N GLU A 90 11.78 25.43 0.46
CA GLU A 90 13.05 24.71 0.50
C GLU A 90 12.99 23.43 1.34
N ARG A 91 11.81 23.07 1.89
CA ARG A 91 11.59 21.90 2.75
C ARG A 91 12.41 21.92 4.06
N ARG A 92 12.77 23.10 4.50
CA ARG A 92 13.46 23.37 5.78
C ARG A 92 12.42 23.65 6.85
N PHE A 93 11.68 22.59 7.21
CA PHE A 93 10.47 22.73 8.04
C PHE A 93 10.78 23.10 9.48
N GLU A 94 11.90 22.65 10.04
CA GLU A 94 12.32 23.02 11.41
C GLU A 94 12.63 24.51 11.50
N GLU A 95 13.32 25.07 10.53
CA GLU A 95 13.64 26.49 10.49
C GLU A 95 12.37 27.34 10.25
N ALA A 96 11.47 26.86 9.43
CA ALA A 96 10.17 27.51 9.23
C ALA A 96 9.38 27.57 10.54
N ILE A 97 9.27 26.44 11.27
CA ILE A 97 8.58 26.35 12.56
C ILE A 97 9.21 27.30 13.58
N ALA A 98 10.53 27.25 13.72
CA ALA A 98 11.24 28.11 14.66
C ALA A 98 10.97 29.61 14.41
N LEU A 99 10.97 30.02 13.14
CA LEU A 99 10.67 31.41 12.77
C LEU A 99 9.21 31.77 13.04
N PHE A 100 8.25 30.92 12.70
CA PHE A 100 6.83 31.18 12.93
C PHE A 100 6.50 31.22 14.43
N LEU A 101 7.09 30.34 15.25
CA LEU A 101 6.92 30.39 16.70
C LEU A 101 7.52 31.64 17.31
N LYS A 102 8.68 32.08 16.82
CA LYS A 102 9.28 33.38 17.24
C LYS A 102 8.33 34.53 16.93
N MET A 103 7.79 34.58 15.71
CA MET A 103 6.81 35.60 15.31
C MET A 103 5.54 35.55 16.16
N GLN A 104 5.06 34.33 16.50
CA GLN A 104 3.91 34.17 17.41
C GLN A 104 4.20 34.68 18.82
N ALA A 105 5.41 34.48 19.32
CA ALA A 105 5.82 34.99 20.62
C ALA A 105 5.92 36.51 20.65
N GLU A 106 6.40 37.15 19.58
CA GLU A 106 6.58 38.59 19.46
C GLU A 106 5.28 39.36 19.20
N HIS A 107 4.38 38.81 18.38
CA HIS A 107 3.19 39.50 17.86
C HIS A 107 1.87 38.89 18.29
N GLY A 108 1.90 37.76 18.99
CA GLY A 108 0.75 36.98 19.36
C GLY A 108 0.34 35.99 18.25
N PRO A 109 -0.55 35.03 18.59
CA PRO A 109 -1.09 34.06 17.63
C PRO A 109 -2.01 34.72 16.62
N SER A 110 -2.03 34.20 15.37
CA SER A 110 -2.96 34.62 14.32
C SER A 110 -3.34 33.44 13.43
N ASP A 111 -4.44 33.56 12.71
CA ASP A 111 -4.92 32.54 11.76
C ASP A 111 -3.89 32.24 10.67
N THR A 112 -3.17 33.25 10.20
CA THR A 112 -2.15 33.13 9.16
C THR A 112 -0.94 32.36 9.66
N LEU A 113 -0.41 32.69 10.86
CA LEU A 113 0.68 31.96 11.49
C LEU A 113 0.27 30.54 11.84
N SER A 114 -0.95 30.34 12.34
CA SER A 114 -1.50 29.02 12.64
C SER A 114 -1.55 28.15 11.40
N SER A 115 -2.01 28.70 10.27
CA SER A 115 -2.05 27.99 8.99
C SER A 115 -0.64 27.62 8.48
N ALA A 116 0.33 28.51 8.64
CA ALA A 116 1.72 28.26 8.26
C ALA A 116 2.36 27.17 9.14
N LEU A 117 2.17 27.25 10.46
CA LEU A 117 2.63 26.23 11.41
C LEU A 117 1.99 24.86 11.12
N ALA A 118 0.68 24.82 10.86
CA ALA A 118 0.00 23.59 10.48
C ALA A 118 0.66 22.94 9.25
N SER A 119 0.91 23.72 8.20
CA SER A 119 1.57 23.22 6.99
C SER A 119 2.98 22.69 7.29
N ALA A 120 3.75 23.38 8.12
CA ALA A 120 5.11 22.98 8.46
C ALA A 120 5.12 21.67 9.28
N TYR A 121 4.29 21.56 10.31
CA TYR A 121 4.20 20.35 11.14
C TYR A 121 3.75 19.12 10.38
N HIS A 122 2.74 19.26 9.53
CA HIS A 122 2.28 18.16 8.67
C HIS A 122 3.40 17.63 7.78
N ARG A 123 4.08 18.53 7.09
CA ARG A 123 5.18 18.14 6.18
C ARG A 123 6.38 17.57 6.94
N LEU A 124 6.71 18.12 8.10
CA LEU A 124 7.78 17.60 8.96
C LEU A 124 7.48 16.18 9.44
N ALA A 125 6.25 15.90 9.85
CA ALA A 125 5.84 14.57 10.28
C ALA A 125 6.06 13.53 9.16
N ILE A 126 5.57 13.83 7.97
CA ILE A 126 5.73 12.95 6.80
C ILE A 126 7.20 12.82 6.40
N GLN A 127 7.97 13.90 6.37
CA GLN A 127 9.40 13.86 6.08
C GLN A 127 10.15 13.00 7.09
N THR A 128 9.82 13.11 8.37
CA THR A 128 10.45 12.32 9.44
C THR A 128 10.23 10.83 9.24
N LEU A 129 9.01 10.41 8.86
CA LEU A 129 8.70 9.02 8.53
C LEU A 129 9.45 8.57 7.26
N ALA A 130 9.44 9.37 6.20
CA ALA A 130 10.15 9.07 4.96
C ALA A 130 11.67 8.94 5.19
N ASP A 131 12.25 9.80 5.99
CA ASP A 131 13.67 9.75 6.34
C ASP A 131 14.01 8.51 7.17
N GLN A 132 13.10 8.07 8.03
CA GLN A 132 13.27 6.80 8.75
C GLN A 132 13.34 5.61 7.79
N VAL A 133 12.44 5.54 6.81
CA VAL A 133 12.48 4.50 5.78
C VAL A 133 13.77 4.56 4.99
N ARG A 134 14.20 5.74 4.54
CA ARG A 134 15.47 5.93 3.82
C ARG A 134 16.67 5.51 4.66
N ARG A 135 16.70 5.87 5.95
CA ARG A 135 17.77 5.46 6.87
C ARG A 135 17.77 3.94 7.08
N SER A 136 16.61 3.33 7.23
CA SER A 136 16.47 1.88 7.35
C SER A 136 17.04 1.15 6.15
N VAL A 137 16.85 1.71 4.95
CA VAL A 137 17.37 1.18 3.69
C VAL A 137 18.90 1.33 3.57
N ARG A 138 19.46 2.43 4.06
CA ARG A 138 20.88 2.80 3.89
C ARG A 138 21.74 2.52 5.11
N SER A 139 21.15 2.33 6.28
CA SER A 139 21.91 2.19 7.52
C SER A 139 22.54 0.81 7.66
N VAL A 140 23.83 0.77 7.90
CA VAL A 140 24.59 -0.44 8.24
C VAL A 140 24.25 -0.94 9.65
N LYS A 141 23.81 -0.05 10.55
CA LYS A 141 23.29 -0.36 11.88
C LYS A 141 21.76 -0.28 11.86
N GLY A 142 21.08 -0.93 12.74
CA GLY A 142 19.62 -0.94 12.77
C GLY A 142 19.04 -2.03 11.88
N ASN A 143 18.59 -1.74 10.69
CA ASN A 143 17.93 -2.68 9.79
C ASN A 143 18.88 -3.43 8.85
N GLN A 144 20.09 -3.65 9.25
CA GLN A 144 21.15 -4.30 8.45
C GLN A 144 20.71 -5.65 7.88
N TRP A 145 19.91 -6.40 8.62
CA TRP A 145 19.38 -7.70 8.20
C TRP A 145 18.27 -7.58 7.13
N MET A 146 17.52 -6.47 7.10
CA MET A 146 16.46 -6.23 6.12
C MET A 146 16.99 -5.66 4.81
N PHE A 147 17.95 -4.76 4.89
CA PHE A 147 18.39 -3.92 3.77
C PHE A 147 19.90 -4.04 3.50
N ARG A 148 20.48 -5.21 3.64
CA ARG A 148 21.84 -5.47 3.23
C ARG A 148 21.96 -5.37 1.71
N LEU A 149 22.29 -4.17 1.26
CA LEU A 149 22.62 -3.85 -0.12
C LEU A 149 24.07 -3.36 -0.15
N GLY A 150 25.01 -4.26 0.15
CA GLY A 150 26.45 -3.96 0.09
C GLY A 150 26.92 -3.83 -1.34
N HIS A 151 28.04 -3.12 -1.52
CA HIS A 151 28.74 -3.10 -2.80
C HIS A 151 29.19 -4.53 -3.17
N PRO A 152 29.21 -4.94 -4.46
CA PRO A 152 29.66 -6.27 -4.87
C PRO A 152 31.06 -6.66 -4.38
N HIS A 153 31.96 -5.68 -4.18
CA HIS A 153 33.26 -5.93 -3.57
C HIS A 153 33.21 -6.29 -2.09
N ASP A 154 32.21 -5.76 -1.37
CA ASP A 154 32.02 -6.05 0.06
C ASP A 154 31.25 -7.35 0.28
N GLN A 155 30.37 -7.67 -0.65
CA GLN A 155 29.57 -8.89 -0.67
C GLN A 155 29.44 -9.37 -2.13
N PRO A 156 30.44 -10.03 -2.69
CA PRO A 156 30.42 -10.43 -4.09
C PRO A 156 29.33 -11.48 -4.29
N LEU A 157 28.16 -11.03 -4.74
CA LEU A 157 27.11 -11.91 -5.20
C LEU A 157 27.57 -12.58 -6.50
N ARG A 158 27.33 -13.87 -6.59
CA ARG A 158 27.60 -14.65 -7.80
C ARG A 158 26.41 -15.51 -8.11
N ILE A 159 26.10 -15.63 -9.39
CA ILE A 159 25.07 -16.55 -9.85
C ILE A 159 25.51 -17.97 -9.54
N ARG A 160 24.61 -18.77 -9.00
CA ARG A 160 24.85 -20.17 -8.65
C ARG A 160 25.33 -20.96 -9.86
N PRO A 161 26.31 -21.87 -9.69
CA PRO A 161 26.86 -22.69 -10.78
C PRO A 161 25.79 -23.46 -11.55
N GLU A 162 24.73 -23.91 -10.86
CA GLU A 162 23.64 -24.69 -11.43
C GLU A 162 22.87 -23.91 -12.50
N LEU A 163 22.84 -22.58 -12.42
CA LEU A 163 22.18 -21.72 -13.42
C LEU A 163 23.10 -21.29 -14.56
N ARG A 164 24.40 -21.60 -14.48
CA ARG A 164 25.41 -21.31 -15.50
C ARG A 164 25.80 -22.54 -16.33
N ALA A 165 25.33 -23.70 -15.93
CA ALA A 165 25.61 -24.94 -16.64
C ALA A 165 24.67 -25.09 -17.83
N GLU A 166 25.23 -25.11 -19.04
CA GLU A 166 24.48 -25.44 -20.24
C GLU A 166 23.92 -26.88 -20.14
N ASN A 167 22.62 -26.99 -20.17
CA ASN A 167 21.92 -28.25 -20.43
C ASN A 167 21.67 -28.33 -21.94
N GLY A 168 21.67 -29.48 -22.55
CA GLY A 168 21.51 -29.64 -24.01
C GLY A 168 20.30 -28.89 -24.66
N THR A 169 19.53 -28.13 -23.85
CA THR A 169 18.44 -27.23 -24.24
C THR A 169 18.73 -25.74 -23.96
N GLY A 170 19.96 -25.37 -23.56
CA GLY A 170 20.37 -24.02 -23.19
C GLY A 170 20.53 -23.81 -21.68
N MET A 171 20.66 -22.54 -21.27
CA MET A 171 20.82 -22.18 -19.85
C MET A 171 19.53 -22.46 -19.06
N PRO A 172 19.63 -22.98 -17.82
CA PRO A 172 18.48 -23.25 -16.97
C PRO A 172 17.65 -21.99 -16.66
N ILE A 173 16.34 -22.19 -16.61
CA ILE A 173 15.38 -21.13 -16.26
C ILE A 173 14.90 -21.36 -14.83
N LEU A 174 15.18 -20.40 -13.96
CA LEU A 174 14.60 -20.34 -12.63
C LEU A 174 13.23 -19.69 -12.71
N LYS A 175 12.21 -20.31 -12.12
CA LYS A 175 10.86 -19.79 -12.04
C LYS A 175 10.44 -19.56 -10.59
N GLU A 176 9.87 -18.41 -10.33
CA GLU A 176 9.19 -18.09 -9.08
C GLU A 176 7.73 -17.74 -9.36
N SER A 177 6.83 -18.09 -8.45
CA SER A 177 5.41 -17.80 -8.59
C SER A 177 4.82 -17.38 -7.26
N THR A 178 4.08 -16.27 -7.27
CA THR A 178 3.50 -15.71 -6.05
C THR A 178 2.00 -15.50 -6.21
N PRO A 179 1.18 -15.90 -5.23
CA PRO A 179 -0.22 -15.52 -5.15
C PRO A 179 -0.35 -14.00 -5.04
N VAL A 180 -1.50 -13.48 -5.33
CA VAL A 180 -1.87 -12.12 -4.91
C VAL A 180 -2.47 -12.15 -3.51
N ARG A 181 -2.59 -10.99 -2.90
CA ARG A 181 -3.19 -10.87 -1.58
C ARG A 181 -4.56 -10.23 -1.63
N MET A 182 -5.37 -10.56 -0.64
CA MET A 182 -6.63 -9.89 -0.36
C MET A 182 -6.79 -9.76 1.16
N ASP A 183 -7.34 -8.63 1.60
CA ASP A 183 -7.64 -8.40 3.00
C ASP A 183 -9.13 -8.67 3.26
N LEU A 184 -9.43 -9.51 4.26
CA LEU A 184 -10.82 -9.72 4.70
C LEU A 184 -11.29 -8.55 5.55
N THR A 185 -10.40 -8.03 6.38
CA THR A 185 -10.59 -6.78 7.11
C THR A 185 -9.24 -6.23 7.55
N HIS A 186 -9.20 -4.95 7.83
CA HIS A 186 -8.05 -4.28 8.44
C HIS A 186 -8.56 -3.19 9.37
N THR A 187 -7.89 -3.03 10.49
CA THR A 187 -8.28 -2.06 11.52
C THR A 187 -7.76 -0.67 11.24
N ALA A 188 -6.65 -0.59 10.51
CA ALA A 188 -6.08 0.62 9.95
C ALA A 188 -5.52 0.29 8.57
N TRP A 189 -5.12 1.30 7.83
CA TRP A 189 -4.27 1.09 6.67
C TRP A 189 -2.95 0.54 7.18
N SER A 190 -2.59 -0.63 6.72
CA SER A 190 -1.38 -1.31 7.15
C SER A 190 -0.15 -0.85 6.33
N ASP A 191 -0.06 0.43 6.11
CA ASP A 191 1.15 1.04 5.60
C ASP A 191 2.21 1.13 6.71
N ILE A 192 3.47 1.11 6.35
CA ILE A 192 4.59 1.30 7.27
C ILE A 192 4.46 2.59 8.08
N PHE A 193 3.84 3.61 7.51
CA PHE A 193 3.57 4.88 8.17
C PHE A 193 2.55 4.75 9.30
N PHE A 194 1.59 3.84 9.19
CA PHE A 194 0.55 3.65 10.19
C PHE A 194 1.01 2.95 11.45
N LEU A 195 2.13 2.23 11.40
CA LEU A 195 2.74 1.74 12.63
C LEU A 195 3.04 2.90 13.59
N GLY A 196 3.55 4.00 13.04
CA GLY A 196 3.84 5.19 13.83
C GLY A 196 2.61 5.85 14.44
N MET A 197 1.46 5.68 13.84
CA MET A 197 0.22 6.32 14.30
C MET A 197 -0.51 5.52 15.37
N ASP A 198 -0.45 4.21 15.28
CA ASP A 198 -1.05 3.30 16.23
C ASP A 198 -0.07 2.76 17.27
N PHE A 199 1.17 3.18 17.19
CA PHE A 199 2.17 2.75 18.14
C PHE A 199 1.68 2.97 19.60
N PRO A 200 1.85 1.99 20.50
CA PRO A 200 2.54 0.70 20.35
C PRO A 200 1.69 -0.45 19.79
N ASP A 201 0.38 -0.30 19.66
CA ASP A 201 -0.51 -1.42 19.33
C ASP A 201 -0.39 -1.90 17.90
N GLY A 202 -0.02 -1.02 16.98
CA GLY A 202 0.10 -1.33 15.57
C GLY A 202 -1.23 -1.63 14.87
N ALA A 203 -1.21 -1.62 13.55
CA ALA A 203 -2.34 -2.04 12.76
C ALA A 203 -2.46 -3.57 12.71
N ARG A 204 -3.68 -4.09 12.62
CA ARG A 204 -3.98 -5.51 12.47
C ARG A 204 -4.73 -5.76 11.18
N VAL A 205 -4.25 -6.67 10.34
CA VAL A 205 -4.85 -7.01 9.05
C VAL A 205 -5.01 -8.51 8.93
N LEU A 206 -6.23 -8.95 8.63
CA LEU A 206 -6.48 -10.35 8.26
C LEU A 206 -6.35 -10.49 6.76
N ASN A 207 -5.24 -11.08 6.35
CA ASN A 207 -4.79 -11.18 4.98
C ASN A 207 -4.87 -12.62 4.49
N ILE A 208 -5.27 -12.82 3.25
CA ILE A 208 -5.26 -14.13 2.58
C ILE A 208 -4.48 -14.09 1.28
N SER A 209 -3.70 -15.13 1.04
CA SER A 209 -3.08 -15.37 -0.26
C SER A 209 -4.07 -16.04 -1.19
N VAL A 210 -4.20 -15.53 -2.40
CA VAL A 210 -5.23 -15.94 -3.34
C VAL A 210 -4.59 -16.33 -4.66
N ASP A 211 -4.81 -17.58 -5.06
CA ASP A 211 -4.62 -18.05 -6.41
C ASP A 211 -5.86 -17.72 -7.23
N LEU A 212 -5.68 -17.38 -8.49
CA LEU A 212 -6.75 -16.92 -9.34
C LEU A 212 -7.06 -17.90 -10.50
N SER A 213 -8.33 -17.98 -10.83
CA SER A 213 -8.80 -18.54 -12.09
C SER A 213 -9.90 -17.67 -12.66
N VAL A 214 -10.03 -17.68 -13.99
CA VAL A 214 -11.13 -16.99 -14.68
C VAL A 214 -12.30 -17.95 -14.82
N LYS A 215 -13.45 -17.58 -14.28
CA LYS A 215 -14.66 -18.43 -14.23
C LYS A 215 -15.04 -19.03 -15.59
N SER A 216 -14.80 -18.30 -16.70
CA SER A 216 -15.11 -18.76 -18.05
C SER A 216 -14.14 -19.79 -18.63
N GLN A 217 -12.98 -19.99 -18.00
CA GLN A 217 -11.91 -20.83 -18.54
C GLN A 217 -11.86 -22.23 -17.92
N ASN A 218 -12.68 -22.52 -16.91
CA ASN A 218 -12.73 -23.83 -16.21
C ASN A 218 -11.33 -24.34 -15.78
N SER A 219 -10.38 -23.43 -15.55
CA SER A 219 -9.02 -23.77 -15.13
C SER A 219 -8.95 -23.79 -13.60
N ALA A 220 -8.10 -24.64 -13.05
CA ALA A 220 -7.80 -24.61 -11.63
C ALA A 220 -7.14 -23.26 -11.25
N PRO A 221 -7.42 -22.71 -10.05
CA PRO A 221 -6.72 -21.54 -9.55
C PRO A 221 -5.20 -21.77 -9.49
N LYS A 222 -4.42 -20.77 -9.86
CA LYS A 222 -2.95 -20.79 -9.79
C LYS A 222 -2.42 -19.41 -9.40
N PRO A 223 -1.19 -19.32 -8.86
CA PRO A 223 -0.55 -18.05 -8.61
C PRO A 223 -0.51 -17.22 -9.90
N PRO A 224 -1.05 -16.00 -9.88
CA PRO A 224 -1.14 -15.21 -11.10
C PRO A 224 0.13 -14.42 -11.41
N VAL A 225 1.03 -14.28 -10.47
CA VAL A 225 2.28 -13.53 -10.62
C VAL A 225 3.43 -14.52 -10.81
N GLU A 226 4.17 -14.36 -11.90
CA GLU A 226 5.30 -15.22 -12.25
C GLU A 226 6.52 -14.36 -12.58
N ALA A 227 7.68 -14.79 -12.09
CA ALA A 227 8.99 -14.24 -12.41
C ALA A 227 9.91 -15.34 -12.93
N TYR A 228 10.73 -15.00 -13.91
CA TYR A 228 11.71 -15.94 -14.46
C TYR A 228 13.07 -15.26 -14.51
N PHE A 229 14.08 -16.03 -14.18
CA PHE A 229 15.48 -15.61 -14.22
C PHE A 229 16.30 -16.63 -15.00
N ARG A 230 17.18 -16.17 -15.90
CA ARG A 230 18.17 -17.01 -16.56
C ARG A 230 19.44 -16.23 -16.89
N VAL A 231 20.53 -16.97 -17.09
CA VAL A 231 21.75 -16.47 -17.70
C VAL A 231 21.59 -16.43 -19.21
N ILE A 232 22.19 -15.46 -19.87
CA ILE A 232 22.22 -15.31 -21.32
C ILE A 232 23.66 -15.11 -21.81
N ASP A 233 23.93 -15.48 -23.10
CA ASP A 233 25.25 -15.40 -23.72
C ASP A 233 25.53 -14.02 -24.34
N GLU A 234 25.02 -12.98 -23.73
CA GLU A 234 25.20 -11.59 -24.10
C GLU A 234 25.50 -10.77 -22.83
N PRO A 235 26.56 -9.92 -22.82
CA PRO A 235 26.96 -9.17 -21.62
C PRO A 235 26.07 -7.94 -21.40
N LEU A 236 24.79 -8.18 -21.17
CA LEU A 236 23.76 -7.17 -20.91
C LEU A 236 22.72 -7.70 -19.93
N ILE A 237 21.86 -6.80 -19.45
CA ILE A 237 20.66 -7.16 -18.70
C ILE A 237 19.46 -7.02 -19.61
N ARG A 238 18.73 -8.13 -19.85
CA ARG A 238 17.49 -8.11 -20.59
C ARG A 238 16.30 -8.14 -19.62
N LEU A 239 15.46 -7.11 -19.70
CA LEU A 239 14.25 -6.98 -18.90
C LEU A 239 13.03 -7.20 -19.80
N VAL A 240 12.13 -8.10 -19.40
CA VAL A 240 10.95 -8.45 -20.19
C VAL A 240 9.70 -8.46 -19.31
N SER A 241 8.66 -7.75 -19.73
CA SER A 241 7.32 -7.86 -19.16
C SER A 241 6.38 -8.46 -20.21
N VAL A 242 5.93 -9.69 -19.99
CA VAL A 242 5.07 -10.41 -20.92
C VAL A 242 3.70 -9.76 -21.01
N ASP A 243 3.11 -9.39 -19.88
CA ASP A 243 1.78 -8.76 -19.81
C ASP A 243 1.76 -7.32 -20.34
N LEU A 244 2.91 -6.62 -20.37
CA LEU A 244 3.05 -5.30 -21.00
C LEU A 244 3.52 -5.39 -22.45
N ALA A 245 3.88 -6.57 -22.93
CA ALA A 245 4.49 -6.82 -24.25
C ALA A 245 5.70 -5.89 -24.49
N THR A 246 6.55 -5.73 -23.49
CA THR A 246 7.69 -4.80 -23.51
C THR A 246 8.98 -5.52 -23.12
N SER A 247 10.05 -5.22 -23.86
CA SER A 247 11.40 -5.71 -23.57
C SER A 247 12.40 -4.58 -23.73
N VAL A 248 13.37 -4.52 -22.82
CA VAL A 248 14.46 -3.54 -22.82
C VAL A 248 15.79 -4.26 -22.59
N GLU A 249 16.80 -3.94 -23.39
CA GLU A 249 18.19 -4.33 -23.17
C GLU A 249 18.91 -3.17 -22.50
N VAL A 250 19.39 -3.40 -21.29
CA VAL A 250 20.18 -2.45 -20.50
C VAL A 250 21.65 -2.76 -20.71
N ARG A 251 22.41 -1.80 -21.20
CA ARG A 251 23.83 -1.92 -21.54
C ARG A 251 24.76 -1.08 -20.67
N ASP A 252 24.19 -0.14 -19.91
CA ASP A 252 24.91 0.66 -18.92
C ASP A 252 24.12 0.84 -17.62
N LEU A 253 24.81 1.31 -16.58
CA LEU A 253 24.21 1.48 -15.26
C LEU A 253 23.24 2.66 -15.21
N ASP A 254 23.48 3.72 -15.95
CA ASP A 254 22.60 4.91 -15.97
C ASP A 254 21.22 4.53 -16.49
N GLU A 255 21.13 3.65 -17.49
CA GLU A 255 19.86 3.13 -17.98
C GLU A 255 19.10 2.34 -16.91
N LEU A 256 19.81 1.64 -16.02
CA LEU A 256 19.19 0.85 -14.96
C LEU A 256 18.61 1.75 -13.86
N PHE A 257 19.29 2.85 -13.52
CA PHE A 257 18.84 3.79 -12.50
C PHE A 257 17.82 4.82 -13.04
N ASP A 258 17.64 4.92 -14.36
CA ASP A 258 16.59 5.76 -14.96
C ASP A 258 15.23 5.02 -14.96
N PHE A 259 14.46 5.20 -13.88
CA PHE A 259 13.14 4.60 -13.73
C PHE A 259 12.06 5.27 -14.59
N ALA A 260 12.31 6.47 -15.11
CA ALA A 260 11.34 7.23 -15.89
C ALA A 260 11.40 6.91 -17.39
N ARG A 261 12.45 6.22 -17.83
CA ARG A 261 12.73 5.95 -19.25
C ARG A 261 11.73 5.00 -19.91
N ASP A 262 11.22 4.03 -19.15
CA ASP A 262 10.36 2.96 -19.66
C ASP A 262 9.35 2.47 -18.60
N TYR A 263 8.54 1.46 -18.98
CA TYR A 263 7.54 0.87 -18.09
C TYR A 263 8.08 -0.29 -17.23
N LEU A 264 9.38 -0.58 -17.25
CA LEU A 264 9.98 -1.72 -16.55
C LEU A 264 10.64 -1.34 -15.22
N GLY A 265 10.25 -0.21 -14.63
CA GLY A 265 10.79 0.30 -13.37
C GLY A 265 10.76 -0.71 -12.23
N LEU A 266 9.72 -1.58 -12.14
CA LEU A 266 9.67 -2.63 -11.12
C LEU A 266 10.75 -3.71 -11.31
N LEU A 267 11.09 -4.06 -12.56
CA LEU A 267 12.16 -5.03 -12.82
C LEU A 267 13.53 -4.43 -12.48
N LYS A 268 13.75 -3.15 -12.82
CA LYS A 268 14.95 -2.39 -12.43
C LYS A 268 15.07 -2.31 -10.91
N ALA A 269 13.98 -1.96 -10.23
CA ALA A 269 13.92 -1.91 -8.77
C ALA A 269 14.21 -3.28 -8.13
N ALA A 270 13.76 -4.39 -8.73
CA ALA A 270 14.03 -5.73 -8.23
C ALA A 270 15.53 -6.07 -8.27
N LEU A 271 16.25 -5.70 -9.34
CA LEU A 271 17.69 -5.91 -9.45
C LEU A 271 18.47 -5.12 -8.38
N ILE A 272 18.04 -3.89 -8.13
CA ILE A 272 18.66 -3.03 -7.11
C ILE A 272 18.30 -3.56 -5.70
N ALA A 273 17.04 -3.79 -5.43
CA ALA A 273 16.58 -4.23 -4.11
C ALA A 273 17.07 -5.65 -3.73
N SER A 274 17.31 -6.52 -4.71
CA SER A 274 17.89 -7.85 -4.45
C SER A 274 19.40 -7.81 -4.19
N GLY A 275 20.05 -6.70 -4.48
CA GLY A 275 21.48 -6.51 -4.31
C GLY A 275 22.33 -6.97 -5.49
N LEU A 276 21.72 -7.39 -6.62
CA LEU A 276 22.48 -7.69 -7.83
C LEU A 276 23.19 -6.44 -8.35
N VAL A 277 22.50 -5.31 -8.29
CA VAL A 277 23.05 -3.99 -8.63
C VAL A 277 22.96 -3.11 -7.38
N PRO A 278 24.05 -2.94 -6.64
CA PRO A 278 24.04 -2.11 -5.43
C PRO A 278 23.70 -0.64 -5.73
N PRO A 279 22.92 0.03 -4.89
CA PRO A 279 22.59 1.45 -5.07
C PRO A 279 23.81 2.37 -5.13
N GLY A 280 24.93 1.98 -4.50
CA GLY A 280 26.18 2.75 -4.53
C GLY A 280 26.88 2.79 -5.90
N MET A 281 26.37 2.04 -6.87
CA MET A 281 26.87 2.08 -8.25
C MET A 281 26.22 3.20 -9.09
N GLU A 282 25.15 3.82 -8.60
CA GLU A 282 24.55 4.98 -9.25
C GLU A 282 25.57 6.12 -9.34
N GLY A 283 25.85 6.59 -10.56
CA GLY A 283 26.84 7.64 -10.81
C GLY A 283 28.30 7.25 -10.52
N SER A 284 28.60 5.95 -10.36
CA SER A 284 29.98 5.46 -10.25
C SER A 284 30.66 5.36 -11.62
N GLU A 285 31.99 5.25 -11.63
CA GLU A 285 32.79 5.01 -12.86
C GLU A 285 32.77 3.54 -13.29
N GLU A 286 32.10 2.64 -12.55
CA GLU A 286 32.03 1.23 -12.90
C GLU A 286 31.13 0.99 -14.11
N SER A 287 31.52 0.03 -14.96
CA SER A 287 30.68 -0.38 -16.09
C SER A 287 29.73 -1.52 -15.73
N LEU A 288 28.60 -1.60 -16.42
CA LEU A 288 27.68 -2.74 -16.29
C LEU A 288 28.39 -4.06 -16.68
N SER A 289 29.29 -4.03 -17.67
CA SER A 289 30.03 -5.20 -18.09
C SER A 289 30.91 -5.76 -16.97
N ASP A 290 31.62 -4.90 -16.23
CA ASP A 290 32.45 -5.31 -15.10
C ASP A 290 31.64 -5.93 -13.97
N LEU A 291 30.47 -5.37 -13.71
CA LEU A 291 29.51 -5.94 -12.74
C LEU A 291 29.07 -7.34 -13.19
N LEU A 292 28.65 -7.48 -14.45
CA LEU A 292 28.17 -8.75 -14.99
C LEU A 292 29.27 -9.81 -15.01
N GLU A 293 30.51 -9.45 -15.34
CA GLU A 293 31.63 -10.37 -15.28
C GLU A 293 31.85 -10.95 -13.87
N ARG A 294 31.69 -10.11 -12.83
CA ARG A 294 31.77 -10.55 -11.42
C ARG A 294 30.60 -11.44 -11.02
N LEU A 295 29.39 -11.12 -11.49
CA LEU A 295 28.15 -11.84 -11.12
C LEU A 295 28.02 -13.18 -11.84
N VAL A 296 28.25 -13.20 -13.13
CA VAL A 296 27.93 -14.33 -14.02
C VAL A 296 29.17 -14.95 -14.66
N GLY A 297 30.13 -14.13 -15.03
CA GLY A 297 31.32 -14.50 -15.78
C GLY A 297 31.43 -13.73 -17.11
N PRO A 298 32.63 -13.79 -17.75
CA PRO A 298 32.89 -13.01 -18.95
C PRO A 298 31.98 -13.40 -20.12
N GLY A 299 31.49 -12.41 -20.84
CA GLY A 299 30.65 -12.59 -22.02
C GLY A 299 29.19 -12.95 -21.74
N HIS A 300 28.79 -13.07 -20.47
CA HIS A 300 27.46 -13.45 -20.07
C HIS A 300 26.71 -12.28 -19.43
N GLY A 301 25.38 -12.37 -19.45
CA GLY A 301 24.46 -11.45 -18.80
C GLY A 301 23.30 -12.18 -18.16
N ILE A 302 22.27 -11.42 -17.82
CA ILE A 302 21.06 -11.97 -17.18
C ILE A 302 19.80 -11.50 -17.90
N GLU A 303 18.80 -12.36 -17.92
CA GLU A 303 17.46 -12.03 -18.34
C GLU A 303 16.50 -12.20 -17.17
N LEU A 304 15.71 -11.14 -16.90
CA LEU A 304 14.68 -11.13 -15.88
C LEU A 304 13.32 -10.87 -16.54
N ILE A 305 12.38 -11.80 -16.34
CA ILE A 305 11.08 -11.75 -17.00
C ILE A 305 9.98 -11.71 -15.96
N SER A 306 9.00 -10.84 -16.17
CA SER A 306 7.78 -10.77 -15.39
C SER A 306 6.58 -11.19 -16.23
N ASN A 307 5.61 -11.84 -15.59
CA ASN A 307 4.33 -12.18 -16.19
C ASN A 307 3.21 -12.09 -15.14
N VAL A 308 2.17 -11.31 -15.44
CA VAL A 308 0.98 -11.18 -14.61
C VAL A 308 -0.21 -11.74 -15.38
N ASN A 309 -0.70 -12.91 -14.93
CA ASN A 309 -1.72 -13.68 -15.62
C ASN A 309 -3.14 -13.26 -15.21
N GLY A 310 -3.92 -12.75 -16.15
CA GLY A 310 -5.38 -12.60 -16.00
C GLY A 310 -5.85 -11.58 -14.98
N ILE A 311 -4.99 -10.67 -14.54
CA ILE A 311 -5.35 -9.61 -13.58
C ILE A 311 -5.46 -8.26 -14.29
N PRO A 312 -6.61 -7.57 -14.21
CA PRO A 312 -6.74 -6.22 -14.73
C PRO A 312 -5.85 -5.23 -13.97
N LYS A 313 -5.28 -4.26 -14.69
CA LYS A 313 -4.56 -3.15 -14.06
C LYS A 313 -5.48 -2.40 -13.08
N GLY A 314 -4.94 -2.05 -11.91
CA GLY A 314 -5.71 -1.38 -10.86
C GLY A 314 -6.66 -2.30 -10.09
N SER A 315 -6.41 -3.61 -10.09
CA SER A 315 -7.20 -4.62 -9.38
C SER A 315 -7.22 -4.46 -7.85
N ARG A 316 -6.28 -3.75 -7.28
CA ARG A 316 -6.08 -3.61 -5.82
C ARG A 316 -5.72 -4.91 -5.09
N LEU A 317 -5.15 -5.85 -5.81
CA LEU A 317 -4.67 -7.13 -5.28
C LEU A 317 -3.18 -7.11 -4.94
N ALA A 318 -2.59 -5.92 -4.78
CA ALA A 318 -1.17 -5.69 -4.50
C ALA A 318 -0.24 -6.39 -5.51
N VAL A 319 -0.61 -6.31 -6.80
CA VAL A 319 0.13 -6.99 -7.87
C VAL A 319 1.56 -6.48 -7.96
N SER A 320 1.81 -5.17 -7.84
CA SER A 320 3.16 -4.59 -7.95
C SER A 320 4.09 -5.13 -6.88
N THR A 321 3.66 -5.15 -5.61
CA THR A 321 4.48 -5.62 -4.50
C THR A 321 4.73 -7.13 -4.58
N ASN A 322 3.72 -7.94 -4.94
CA ASN A 322 3.89 -9.37 -5.11
C ASN A 322 4.72 -9.71 -6.34
N LEU A 323 4.67 -8.90 -7.40
CA LEU A 323 5.56 -9.02 -8.54
C LEU A 323 7.01 -8.72 -8.16
N LEU A 324 7.25 -7.63 -7.44
CA LEU A 324 8.58 -7.33 -6.88
C LEU A 324 9.06 -8.46 -5.98
N ALA A 325 8.20 -8.99 -5.12
CA ALA A 325 8.56 -10.11 -4.25
C ALA A 325 8.97 -11.36 -5.06
N SER A 326 8.25 -11.71 -6.13
CA SER A 326 8.63 -12.81 -7.03
C SER A 326 9.96 -12.55 -7.74
N LEU A 327 10.15 -11.36 -8.31
CA LEU A 327 11.38 -10.99 -8.99
C LEU A 327 12.59 -11.01 -8.04
N ILE A 328 12.42 -10.44 -6.84
CA ILE A 328 13.46 -10.41 -5.81
C ILE A 328 13.76 -11.83 -5.30
N ALA A 329 12.75 -12.65 -5.06
CA ALA A 329 12.94 -14.05 -4.67
C ALA A 329 13.73 -14.83 -5.74
N ALA A 330 13.40 -14.66 -7.02
CA ALA A 330 14.12 -15.26 -8.12
C ALA A 330 15.60 -14.81 -8.15
N CYS A 331 15.87 -13.50 -8.00
CA CYS A 331 17.21 -12.95 -7.91
C CYS A 331 17.98 -13.47 -6.70
N MET A 332 17.35 -13.56 -5.53
CA MET A 332 17.95 -14.08 -4.31
C MET A 332 18.30 -15.56 -4.42
N ARG A 333 17.40 -16.36 -5.02
CA ARG A 333 17.66 -17.78 -5.30
C ARG A 333 18.82 -17.94 -6.25
N ALA A 334 18.83 -17.15 -7.33
CA ALA A 334 19.89 -17.20 -8.34
C ALA A 334 21.27 -16.89 -7.77
N THR A 335 21.36 -16.07 -6.74
CA THR A 335 22.62 -15.60 -6.14
C THR A 335 22.98 -16.30 -4.82
N GLY A 336 22.24 -17.34 -4.43
CA GLY A 336 22.53 -18.08 -3.19
C GLY A 336 22.20 -17.32 -1.89
N GLN A 337 21.38 -16.28 -1.96
CA GLN A 337 20.89 -15.56 -0.79
C GLN A 337 19.72 -16.28 -0.12
N THR A 338 19.18 -17.32 -0.75
CA THR A 338 18.25 -18.28 -0.17
C THR A 338 18.90 -19.64 -0.08
N ARG A 339 18.35 -20.51 0.79
CA ARG A 339 18.88 -21.83 1.02
C ARG A 339 18.81 -22.73 -0.22
N SER A 340 17.69 -22.67 -0.95
CA SER A 340 17.42 -23.52 -2.11
C SER A 340 17.01 -22.74 -3.36
N LEU A 341 17.19 -23.38 -4.52
CA LEU A 341 16.73 -22.84 -5.81
C LEU A 341 15.20 -22.94 -5.98
N ASP A 342 14.59 -23.87 -5.29
CA ASP A 342 13.15 -24.18 -5.38
C ASP A 342 12.52 -24.43 -4.01
N GLY A 343 11.20 -24.67 -3.99
CA GLY A 343 10.46 -24.96 -2.78
C GLY A 343 10.09 -23.71 -1.97
N PRO A 344 9.46 -23.89 -0.80
CA PRO A 344 9.01 -22.78 0.03
C PRO A 344 10.19 -22.01 0.63
N LEU A 345 10.08 -20.68 0.66
CA LEU A 345 11.00 -19.82 1.38
C LEU A 345 10.88 -20.06 2.90
N GLU A 346 11.99 -19.99 3.60
CA GLU A 346 12.03 -19.98 5.07
C GLU A 346 11.50 -18.61 5.59
N GLU A 347 11.11 -18.55 6.86
CA GLU A 347 10.53 -17.32 7.42
C GLU A 347 11.48 -16.11 7.32
N ASN A 348 12.75 -16.29 7.61
CA ASN A 348 13.75 -15.21 7.48
C ASN A 348 13.92 -14.77 6.02
N GLU A 349 13.83 -15.70 5.08
CA GLU A 349 13.88 -15.41 3.65
C GLU A 349 12.64 -14.64 3.19
N ARG A 350 11.45 -15.04 3.64
CA ARG A 350 10.21 -14.31 3.36
C ARG A 350 10.26 -12.89 3.87
N ARG A 351 10.72 -12.70 5.11
CA ARG A 351 10.89 -11.37 5.71
C ARG A 351 11.85 -10.49 4.90
N LEU A 352 12.97 -11.07 4.45
CA LEU A 352 13.93 -10.33 3.63
C LEU A 352 13.37 -10.00 2.24
N VAL A 353 12.68 -10.94 1.60
CA VAL A 353 11.98 -10.71 0.32
C VAL A 353 10.94 -9.59 0.46
N ALA A 354 10.11 -9.65 1.50
CA ALA A 354 9.08 -8.64 1.73
C ALA A 354 9.68 -7.25 2.00
N ALA A 355 10.73 -7.17 2.83
CA ALA A 355 11.41 -5.91 3.10
C ALA A 355 12.00 -5.29 1.83
N ARG A 356 12.64 -6.11 1.00
CA ARG A 356 13.20 -5.70 -0.29
C ARG A 356 12.12 -5.33 -1.31
N ALA A 357 10.96 -6.01 -1.29
CA ALA A 357 9.83 -5.66 -2.14
C ALA A 357 9.27 -4.27 -1.78
N ILE A 358 9.12 -3.96 -0.50
CA ILE A 358 8.73 -2.62 -0.04
C ILE A 358 9.76 -1.58 -0.49
N LEU A 359 11.05 -1.87 -0.34
CA LEU A 359 12.12 -1.01 -0.84
C LEU A 359 12.00 -0.79 -2.37
N GLY A 360 11.78 -1.86 -3.12
CA GLY A 360 11.61 -1.80 -4.57
C GLY A 360 10.42 -0.95 -5.01
N GLU A 361 9.29 -1.03 -4.29
CA GLU A 361 8.14 -0.13 -4.50
C GLU A 361 8.52 1.34 -4.32
N TRP A 362 9.30 1.65 -3.30
CA TRP A 362 9.77 3.01 -3.05
C TRP A 362 10.75 3.50 -4.13
N LEU A 363 11.65 2.63 -4.60
CA LEU A 363 12.56 2.96 -5.69
C LEU A 363 11.81 3.23 -7.00
N ALA A 364 10.77 2.44 -7.28
CA ALA A 364 9.95 2.58 -8.48
C ALA A 364 8.88 3.69 -8.36
N GLY A 365 8.72 4.31 -7.18
CA GLY A 365 7.76 5.39 -6.96
C GLY A 365 6.30 4.95 -6.83
N SER A 366 6.03 3.66 -6.62
CA SER A 366 4.67 3.14 -6.49
C SER A 366 4.16 3.14 -5.04
N GLY A 367 5.04 2.92 -4.06
CA GLY A 367 4.75 2.88 -2.63
C GLY A 367 3.83 1.73 -2.22
N GLY A 368 4.37 0.71 -1.54
CA GLY A 368 3.61 -0.42 -1.02
C GLY A 368 3.55 -0.42 0.50
N GLY A 369 2.45 -0.96 1.05
CA GLY A 369 2.31 -1.19 2.48
C GLY A 369 2.73 -2.61 2.89
N TRP A 370 2.78 -2.87 4.18
CA TRP A 370 3.17 -4.20 4.69
C TRP A 370 2.25 -5.31 4.21
N GLN A 371 0.93 -5.04 4.20
CA GLN A 371 -0.05 -6.02 3.76
C GLN A 371 0.15 -6.40 2.30
N ASP A 372 0.77 -5.53 1.52
CA ASP A 372 0.92 -5.74 0.08
C ASP A 372 1.87 -6.88 -0.24
N SER A 373 2.85 -7.15 0.64
CA SER A 373 3.74 -8.31 0.52
C SER A 373 3.12 -9.63 1.03
N GLY A 374 1.85 -9.61 1.44
CA GLY A 374 1.18 -10.76 2.04
C GLY A 374 1.11 -12.01 1.15
N GLY A 375 1.25 -11.89 -0.18
CA GLY A 375 1.35 -13.05 -1.07
C GLY A 375 2.58 -13.93 -0.85
N VAL A 376 3.64 -13.40 -0.21
CA VAL A 376 4.85 -14.16 0.13
C VAL A 376 4.61 -15.22 1.20
N TRP A 377 3.64 -14.99 2.10
CA TRP A 377 3.21 -15.96 3.11
C TRP A 377 1.98 -16.72 2.65
N PRO A 378 1.94 -18.04 2.82
CA PRO A 378 0.81 -18.85 2.36
C PRO A 378 -0.43 -18.67 3.24
N GLY A 379 -1.58 -19.03 2.70
CA GLY A 379 -2.83 -19.23 3.45
C GLY A 379 -3.45 -17.96 4.03
N ILE A 380 -4.12 -18.13 5.16
CA ILE A 380 -4.76 -17.06 5.93
C ILE A 380 -3.80 -16.64 7.04
N LYS A 381 -3.58 -15.34 7.20
CA LYS A 381 -2.63 -14.81 8.18
C LYS A 381 -3.10 -13.52 8.79
N LEU A 382 -2.83 -13.36 10.07
CA LEU A 382 -2.94 -12.09 10.78
C LEU A 382 -1.59 -11.36 10.67
N ILE A 383 -1.61 -10.21 10.04
CA ILE A 383 -0.46 -9.29 9.99
C ILE A 383 -0.69 -8.27 11.09
N GLN A 384 0.29 -8.10 11.96
CA GLN A 384 0.19 -7.21 13.12
C GLN A 384 1.48 -6.43 13.34
N GLY A 385 1.35 -5.11 13.53
CA GLY A 385 2.45 -4.25 13.97
C GLY A 385 2.99 -4.74 15.33
N GLN A 386 4.27 -4.54 15.55
CA GLN A 386 4.95 -5.01 16.76
C GLN A 386 5.92 -3.95 17.27
N THR A 387 5.97 -3.80 18.59
CA THR A 387 7.02 -3.02 19.25
C THR A 387 8.38 -3.72 19.11
N ALA A 388 9.43 -2.91 19.00
CA ALA A 388 10.79 -3.41 19.04
C ALA A 388 11.16 -3.81 20.48
N THR A 389 12.04 -4.78 20.60
CA THR A 389 12.70 -5.17 21.87
C THR A 389 14.12 -4.61 21.91
N PRO A 390 14.82 -4.59 23.06
CA PRO A 390 16.20 -4.12 23.13
C PRO A 390 17.17 -4.80 22.17
N ASP A 391 16.87 -6.02 21.75
CA ASP A 391 17.69 -6.82 20.83
C ASP A 391 17.36 -6.53 19.36
N ASP A 392 16.29 -5.81 19.10
CA ASP A 392 15.90 -5.47 17.72
C ASP A 392 16.71 -4.29 17.19
N PRO A 393 17.07 -4.30 15.90
CA PRO A 393 17.81 -3.20 15.28
C PRO A 393 17.13 -1.83 15.37
N GLU A 394 15.80 -1.80 15.44
CA GLU A 394 14.96 -0.60 15.52
C GLU A 394 14.89 0.00 16.92
N TRP A 395 15.31 -0.74 17.93
CA TRP A 395 15.27 -0.27 19.32
C TRP A 395 16.07 1.04 19.50
N GLY A 396 15.48 1.97 20.20
CA GLY A 396 16.08 3.30 20.45
C GLY A 396 15.93 4.31 19.30
N VAL A 397 15.44 3.86 18.12
CA VAL A 397 15.16 4.75 16.98
C VAL A 397 13.67 5.00 16.84
N SER A 398 12.88 3.94 16.77
CA SER A 398 11.44 4.01 16.53
C SER A 398 10.61 3.29 17.59
N ALA A 399 11.25 2.45 18.41
CA ALA A 399 10.62 1.53 19.35
C ALA A 399 9.54 0.60 18.72
N GLY A 400 9.32 0.68 17.41
CA GLY A 400 8.46 -0.21 16.64
C GLY A 400 9.25 -0.93 15.55
N ARG A 401 8.85 -2.14 15.19
CA ARG A 401 9.47 -2.89 14.09
C ARG A 401 8.96 -2.38 12.75
N LEU A 402 9.87 -2.21 11.79
CA LEU A 402 9.51 -1.82 10.42
C LEU A 402 8.69 -2.89 9.71
N LEU A 403 9.01 -4.17 9.93
CA LEU A 403 8.21 -5.28 9.41
C LEU A 403 7.33 -5.85 10.52
N PRO A 404 6.02 -6.01 10.26
CA PRO A 404 5.10 -6.63 11.19
C PRO A 404 5.37 -8.13 11.37
N THR A 405 4.72 -8.72 12.33
CA THR A 405 4.61 -10.18 12.44
C THR A 405 3.52 -10.70 11.49
N HIS A 406 3.79 -11.86 10.89
CA HIS A 406 2.85 -12.59 10.05
C HIS A 406 2.52 -13.90 10.76
N HIS A 407 1.40 -13.94 11.49
CA HIS A 407 0.90 -15.16 12.11
C HIS A 407 0.02 -15.91 11.11
N ILE A 408 0.52 -17.02 10.56
CA ILE A 408 -0.24 -17.91 9.69
C ILE A 408 -1.20 -18.71 10.57
N LEU A 409 -2.51 -18.58 10.33
CA LEU A 409 -3.51 -19.30 11.11
C LEU A 409 -3.34 -20.82 10.94
N GLY A 410 -3.25 -21.51 12.07
CA GLY A 410 -3.16 -22.96 12.12
C GLY A 410 -4.49 -23.68 11.87
N GLU A 411 -4.47 -25.00 11.99
CA GLU A 411 -5.67 -25.83 11.81
C GLU A 411 -6.73 -25.56 12.88
N GLU A 412 -6.32 -25.22 14.10
CA GLU A 412 -7.21 -24.87 15.21
C GLU A 412 -7.90 -23.51 15.02
N GLU A 413 -7.28 -22.61 14.28
CA GLU A 413 -7.80 -21.26 14.01
C GLU A 413 -8.63 -21.19 12.72
N ALA A 414 -8.28 -22.01 11.73
CA ALA A 414 -9.01 -22.15 10.48
C ALA A 414 -8.80 -23.58 9.93
N SER A 415 -9.75 -24.46 10.17
CA SER A 415 -9.66 -25.86 9.73
C SER A 415 -9.58 -25.99 8.21
N ALA A 416 -9.08 -27.12 7.71
CA ALA A 416 -9.05 -27.42 6.27
C ALA A 416 -10.45 -27.32 5.65
N GLU A 417 -11.48 -27.74 6.38
CA GLU A 417 -12.88 -27.61 5.94
C GLU A 417 -13.32 -26.15 5.83
N THR A 418 -12.96 -25.33 6.81
CA THR A 418 -13.24 -23.87 6.80
C THR A 418 -12.57 -23.19 5.61
N ARG A 419 -11.29 -23.51 5.37
CA ARG A 419 -10.52 -22.98 4.23
C ARG A 419 -11.14 -23.38 2.91
N GLN A 420 -11.55 -24.62 2.76
CA GLN A 420 -12.23 -25.11 1.56
C GLN A 420 -13.58 -24.43 1.35
N LYS A 421 -14.40 -24.28 2.39
CA LYS A 421 -15.66 -23.54 2.32
C LYS A 421 -15.45 -22.08 1.93
N LEU A 422 -14.41 -21.44 2.46
CA LEU A 422 -14.08 -20.06 2.12
C LEU A 422 -13.65 -19.95 0.66
N GLN A 423 -12.78 -20.83 0.19
CA GLN A 423 -12.32 -20.90 -1.20
C GLN A 423 -13.49 -21.11 -2.16
N ASP A 424 -14.41 -22.03 -1.87
CA ASP A 424 -15.60 -22.30 -2.70
C ASP A 424 -16.61 -21.14 -2.73
N SER A 425 -16.56 -20.28 -1.73
CA SER A 425 -17.48 -19.16 -1.57
C SER A 425 -16.92 -17.83 -2.06
N LEU A 426 -15.61 -17.74 -2.25
CA LEU A 426 -14.93 -16.50 -2.59
C LEU A 426 -15.06 -16.21 -4.09
N VAL A 427 -15.58 -15.02 -4.41
CA VAL A 427 -15.67 -14.52 -5.79
C VAL A 427 -15.12 -13.11 -5.84
N LEU A 428 -14.08 -12.91 -6.64
CA LEU A 428 -13.51 -11.59 -6.90
C LEU A 428 -14.20 -10.95 -8.10
N VAL A 429 -14.64 -9.70 -7.94
CA VAL A 429 -15.28 -8.94 -9.02
C VAL A 429 -14.50 -7.65 -9.21
N HIS A 430 -13.96 -7.42 -10.40
CA HIS A 430 -13.27 -6.19 -10.73
C HIS A 430 -14.26 -5.03 -10.87
N GLY A 431 -14.05 -3.96 -10.10
CA GLY A 431 -14.99 -2.84 -9.98
C GLY A 431 -14.91 -1.77 -11.08
N GLY A 432 -14.01 -1.89 -12.05
CA GLY A 432 -13.85 -0.93 -13.14
C GLY A 432 -12.43 -0.38 -13.29
N MET A 433 -12.30 0.89 -13.66
CA MET A 433 -11.00 1.52 -13.94
C MET A 433 -10.11 1.67 -12.71
N ALA A 434 -8.80 1.64 -12.95
CA ALA A 434 -7.82 2.00 -11.94
C ALA A 434 -8.03 3.45 -11.46
N GLN A 435 -7.98 3.64 -10.15
CA GLN A 435 -8.10 4.96 -9.53
C GLN A 435 -6.78 5.35 -8.85
N ASN A 436 -6.48 6.63 -8.82
CA ASN A 436 -5.37 7.14 -8.01
C ASN A 436 -5.74 7.05 -6.52
N VAL A 437 -4.99 6.28 -5.75
CA VAL A 437 -5.25 6.07 -4.32
C VAL A 437 -4.58 7.14 -3.47
N GLY A 438 -3.56 7.81 -3.97
CA GLY A 438 -2.77 8.77 -3.20
C GLY A 438 -3.62 9.76 -2.42
N PRO A 439 -4.54 10.51 -3.05
CA PRO A 439 -5.40 11.47 -2.34
C PRO A 439 -6.32 10.83 -1.28
N ILE A 440 -6.74 9.58 -1.50
CA ILE A 440 -7.58 8.86 -0.53
C ILE A 440 -6.74 8.44 0.67
N LEU A 441 -5.54 7.92 0.43
CA LEU A 441 -4.61 7.56 1.50
C LEU A 441 -4.21 8.77 2.32
N GLU A 442 -3.90 9.88 1.69
CA GLU A 442 -3.58 11.14 2.37
C GLU A 442 -4.73 11.60 3.28
N MET A 443 -5.95 11.61 2.76
CA MET A 443 -7.15 11.96 3.54
C MET A 443 -7.39 10.99 4.71
N VAL A 444 -7.25 9.70 4.50
CA VAL A 444 -7.41 8.68 5.57
C VAL A 444 -6.31 8.83 6.61
N THR A 445 -5.07 9.02 6.18
CA THR A 445 -3.94 9.27 7.06
C THR A 445 -4.20 10.48 7.94
N GLU A 446 -4.64 11.57 7.34
CA GLU A 446 -4.96 12.80 8.06
C GLU A 446 -6.06 12.57 9.12
N THR A 447 -7.20 11.98 8.74
CA THR A 447 -8.30 11.74 9.70
C THR A 447 -7.93 10.77 10.81
N TYR A 448 -7.14 9.77 10.49
CA TYR A 448 -6.66 8.81 11.46
C TYR A 448 -5.70 9.44 12.48
N LEU A 449 -4.81 10.33 12.00
CA LEU A 449 -3.87 11.06 12.82
C LEU A 449 -4.53 12.08 13.72
N LEU A 450 -5.57 12.73 13.20
CA LEU A 450 -6.35 13.73 13.95
C LEU A 450 -7.20 13.08 15.04
N ARG A 451 -7.40 11.78 14.98
CA ARG A 451 -8.27 11.07 15.93
C ARG A 451 -9.60 11.78 16.14
N SER A 452 -10.25 12.17 15.03
CA SER A 452 -11.60 12.71 15.10
C SER A 452 -12.55 11.65 15.65
N ASP A 453 -13.53 12.07 16.42
CA ASP A 453 -14.42 11.17 17.16
C ASP A 453 -15.03 10.07 16.30
N ALA A 454 -15.61 10.45 15.16
CA ALA A 454 -16.32 9.49 14.31
C ALA A 454 -15.38 8.45 13.70
N GLU A 455 -14.24 8.89 13.19
CA GLU A 455 -13.24 8.04 12.55
C GLU A 455 -12.53 7.16 13.59
N TRP A 456 -12.29 7.70 14.79
CA TRP A 456 -11.68 6.94 15.87
C TRP A 456 -12.62 5.84 16.42
N GLN A 457 -13.91 6.12 16.57
CA GLN A 457 -14.92 5.10 16.88
C GLN A 457 -15.08 4.07 15.76
N ALA A 458 -14.99 4.50 14.52
CA ALA A 458 -14.99 3.58 13.38
C ALA A 458 -13.78 2.63 13.42
N ARG A 459 -12.60 3.11 13.83
CA ARG A 459 -11.43 2.26 14.07
C ARG A 459 -11.69 1.20 15.15
N ALA A 460 -12.22 1.59 16.29
CA ALA A 460 -12.60 0.64 17.34
C ALA A 460 -13.58 -0.42 16.83
N THR A 461 -14.54 -0.02 15.99
CA THR A 461 -15.48 -0.94 15.33
C THR A 461 -14.77 -1.92 14.38
N THR A 462 -13.72 -1.48 13.64
CA THR A 462 -12.97 -2.41 12.78
C THR A 462 -12.22 -3.46 13.58
N HIS A 463 -11.70 -3.13 14.77
CA HIS A 463 -11.07 -4.11 15.67
C HIS A 463 -12.07 -5.19 16.11
N GLN A 464 -13.28 -4.78 16.52
CA GLN A 464 -14.34 -5.73 16.91
C GLN A 464 -14.74 -6.64 15.73
N ILE A 465 -14.89 -6.07 14.54
CA ILE A 465 -15.22 -6.87 13.35
C ILE A 465 -14.09 -7.85 13.00
N LEU A 466 -12.84 -7.47 13.16
CA LEU A 466 -11.69 -8.36 12.98
C LEU A 466 -11.77 -9.54 13.93
N ASP A 467 -12.02 -9.30 15.22
CA ASP A 467 -12.12 -10.34 16.23
C ASP A 467 -13.34 -11.25 15.98
N ASP A 468 -14.46 -10.70 15.52
CA ASP A 468 -15.61 -11.49 15.07
C ASP A 468 -15.24 -12.42 13.89
N ILE A 469 -14.52 -11.91 12.89
CA ILE A 469 -14.11 -12.73 11.74
C ILE A 469 -13.14 -13.83 12.15
N LEU A 470 -12.19 -13.55 13.05
CA LEU A 470 -11.29 -14.57 13.60
C LEU A 470 -12.07 -15.68 14.35
N ARG A 471 -13.10 -15.29 15.10
CA ARG A 471 -14.00 -16.24 15.75
C ARG A 471 -14.78 -17.09 14.75
N PHE A 472 -15.39 -16.49 13.72
CA PHE A 472 -16.13 -17.19 12.68
C PHE A 472 -15.24 -18.13 11.85
N LEU A 473 -13.96 -17.81 11.67
CA LEU A 473 -13.00 -18.71 11.04
C LEU A 473 -12.81 -19.99 11.86
N ARG A 474 -12.68 -19.89 13.21
CA ARG A 474 -12.58 -21.04 14.10
C ARG A 474 -13.86 -21.88 14.10
N GLU A 475 -15.02 -21.23 14.05
CA GLU A 475 -16.34 -21.86 14.02
C GLU A 475 -16.71 -22.44 12.64
N GLY A 476 -15.97 -22.10 11.58
CA GLY A 476 -16.27 -22.51 10.19
C GLY A 476 -17.50 -21.83 9.60
N ASP A 477 -17.94 -20.69 10.15
CA ASP A 477 -19.10 -19.92 9.69
C ASP A 477 -18.73 -18.90 8.63
N VAL A 478 -18.49 -19.37 7.41
CA VAL A 478 -18.14 -18.54 6.25
C VAL A 478 -19.24 -17.54 5.90
N LYS A 479 -20.51 -17.84 6.22
CA LYS A 479 -21.61 -16.92 5.96
C LYS A 479 -21.52 -15.68 6.86
N SER A 480 -21.21 -15.86 8.13
CA SER A 480 -21.02 -14.75 9.08
C SER A 480 -19.75 -13.95 8.77
N ILE A 481 -18.67 -14.58 8.24
CA ILE A 481 -17.52 -13.87 7.70
C ILE A 481 -17.95 -12.90 6.60
N GLY A 482 -18.79 -13.35 5.65
CA GLY A 482 -19.29 -12.49 4.58
C GLY A 482 -20.16 -11.33 5.08
N ALA A 483 -20.97 -11.59 6.11
CA ALA A 483 -21.78 -10.54 6.75
C ALA A 483 -20.89 -9.51 7.48
N ALA A 484 -19.89 -9.97 8.24
CA ALA A 484 -18.95 -9.13 8.95
C ALA A 484 -18.09 -8.27 7.98
N THR A 485 -17.59 -8.86 6.88
CA THR A 485 -16.88 -8.12 5.83
C THR A 485 -17.77 -7.06 5.19
N THR A 486 -19.04 -7.36 4.99
CA THR A 486 -20.02 -6.38 4.48
C THR A 486 -20.24 -5.24 5.48
N ARG A 487 -20.38 -5.58 6.77
CA ARG A 487 -20.49 -4.60 7.85
C ARG A 487 -19.23 -3.71 7.94
N ASN A 488 -18.04 -4.29 7.84
CA ASN A 488 -16.78 -3.54 7.82
C ASN A 488 -16.73 -2.50 6.71
N PHE A 489 -17.29 -2.82 5.53
CA PHE A 489 -17.35 -1.88 4.42
C PHE A 489 -18.36 -0.75 4.66
N PHE A 490 -19.57 -1.06 5.10
CA PHE A 490 -20.66 -0.07 5.17
C PHE A 490 -20.65 0.79 6.44
N GLU A 491 -20.07 0.31 7.50
CA GLU A 491 -20.04 1.03 8.78
C GLU A 491 -18.70 1.77 8.95
N PRO A 492 -17.60 1.11 9.41
CA PRO A 492 -16.38 1.85 9.74
C PRO A 492 -15.64 2.38 8.52
N LEU A 493 -15.52 1.58 7.44
CA LEU A 493 -14.70 1.98 6.32
C LEU A 493 -15.24 3.22 5.59
N GLN A 494 -16.56 3.32 5.42
CA GLN A 494 -17.18 4.52 4.85
C GLN A 494 -16.96 5.76 5.73
N THR A 495 -16.96 5.60 7.04
CA THR A 495 -16.66 6.67 7.98
C THR A 495 -15.21 7.11 7.85
N ILE A 496 -14.26 6.18 7.91
CA ILE A 496 -12.82 6.45 7.84
C ILE A 496 -12.44 7.12 6.51
N VAL A 497 -13.00 6.67 5.38
CA VAL A 497 -12.74 7.28 4.06
C VAL A 497 -13.69 8.41 3.71
N ARG A 498 -14.51 8.88 4.65
CA ARG A 498 -15.47 10.00 4.50
C ARG A 498 -16.37 9.91 3.27
N CYS A 499 -16.79 8.71 2.91
CA CYS A 499 -17.65 8.47 1.75
C CYS A 499 -19.14 8.66 2.03
N PHE A 500 -19.53 9.42 3.04
CA PHE A 500 -20.90 9.52 3.57
C PHE A 500 -21.96 10.01 2.60
N ARG A 501 -21.59 10.74 1.57
CA ARG A 501 -22.56 11.40 0.68
C ARG A 501 -22.40 11.07 -0.80
N LEU A 502 -21.33 10.40 -1.16
CA LEU A 502 -21.21 9.90 -2.51
C LEU A 502 -22.04 8.62 -2.60
N ARG A 503 -23.10 8.69 -3.42
CA ARG A 503 -23.90 7.51 -3.72
C ARG A 503 -23.00 6.30 -3.90
N LEU A 504 -23.40 5.18 -3.38
CA LEU A 504 -22.79 3.85 -3.35
C LEU A 504 -21.83 3.49 -4.51
N ASP A 505 -21.79 4.26 -5.57
CA ASP A 505 -21.07 3.96 -6.80
C ASP A 505 -19.56 4.26 -6.73
N PHE A 506 -19.14 5.24 -5.95
CA PHE A 506 -17.72 5.57 -5.81
C PHE A 506 -16.98 4.55 -4.91
N CYS A 507 -17.55 4.23 -3.75
CA CYS A 507 -16.97 3.22 -2.85
C CYS A 507 -17.07 1.79 -3.44
N ARG A 508 -18.03 1.54 -4.33
CA ARG A 508 -18.15 0.28 -5.07
C ARG A 508 -17.00 0.03 -6.03
N ASN A 509 -16.38 1.08 -6.54
CA ASN A 509 -15.30 0.98 -7.51
C ASN A 509 -13.89 1.00 -6.87
N ALA A 510 -13.77 1.44 -5.62
CA ALA A 510 -12.47 1.58 -4.95
C ALA A 510 -11.97 0.28 -4.29
N THR A 511 -12.86 -0.66 -4.00
CA THR A 511 -12.53 -1.95 -3.37
C THR A 511 -13.05 -3.09 -4.22
N ALA A 512 -12.22 -4.11 -4.46
CA ALA A 512 -12.69 -5.37 -5.00
C ALA A 512 -13.77 -5.93 -4.06
N ARG A 513 -15.00 -6.06 -4.54
CA ARG A 513 -16.10 -6.57 -3.72
C ARG A 513 -15.89 -8.05 -3.47
N ILE A 514 -15.79 -8.41 -2.21
CA ILE A 514 -15.91 -9.79 -1.77
C ILE A 514 -17.40 -10.09 -1.63
N ARG A 515 -17.94 -10.91 -2.50
CA ARG A 515 -19.24 -11.54 -2.27
C ARG A 515 -19.00 -12.99 -1.92
N ILE A 516 -19.25 -13.35 -0.68
CA ILE A 516 -19.33 -14.75 -0.27
C ILE A 516 -20.73 -15.23 -0.65
N ALA A 517 -20.84 -15.98 -1.75
CA ALA A 517 -22.10 -16.53 -2.20
C ALA A 517 -22.38 -17.85 -1.48
N ALA A 518 -23.37 -17.85 -0.60
CA ALA A 518 -23.87 -19.10 -0.04
C ALA A 518 -24.50 -19.96 -1.16
N LYS A 519 -23.96 -21.13 -1.41
CA LYS A 519 -24.53 -22.12 -2.33
C LYS A 519 -25.90 -22.53 -1.79
N ARG A 520 -26.99 -22.08 -2.42
CA ARG A 520 -28.31 -22.64 -2.16
C ARG A 520 -28.28 -24.11 -2.58
N ARG A 521 -28.26 -25.02 -1.62
CA ARG A 521 -28.59 -26.43 -1.86
C ARG A 521 -30.04 -26.47 -2.38
N SER A 522 -30.24 -26.71 -3.68
CA SER A 522 -31.52 -27.11 -4.19
C SER A 522 -31.83 -28.51 -3.63
N ARG A 523 -32.68 -28.55 -2.62
CA ARG A 523 -33.37 -29.82 -2.27
C ARG A 523 -34.21 -30.22 -3.45
N GLY A 524 -33.77 -31.23 -4.18
CA GLY A 524 -34.59 -31.95 -5.15
C GLY A 524 -35.74 -32.61 -4.45
N GLY A 525 -36.91 -32.01 -4.53
CA GLY A 525 -38.18 -32.62 -4.19
C GLY A 525 -38.77 -33.22 -5.45
N PHE A 526 -38.78 -34.54 -5.54
CA PHE A 526 -39.63 -35.27 -6.48
C PHE A 526 -41.09 -34.93 -6.19
N ALA A 527 -41.79 -34.38 -7.17
CA ALA A 527 -43.26 -34.41 -7.20
C ALA A 527 -43.73 -34.72 -8.62
N ARG A 528 -44.49 -35.79 -8.70
CA ARG A 528 -45.18 -36.32 -9.90
C ARG A 528 -46.34 -35.38 -10.30
N GLY A 529 -46.48 -35.23 -11.59
CA GLY A 529 -47.73 -35.42 -12.35
C GLY A 529 -48.88 -34.44 -12.11
N GLY A 530 -49.27 -33.76 -13.19
CA GLY A 530 -50.55 -33.08 -13.27
C GLY A 530 -50.69 -32.31 -14.59
N ARG A 531 -51.48 -32.90 -15.51
CA ARG A 531 -51.91 -32.32 -16.78
C ARG A 531 -52.80 -31.11 -16.59
N GLY A 532 -52.73 -30.13 -17.49
CA GLY A 532 -53.98 -29.47 -17.86
C GLY A 532 -53.93 -27.99 -18.18
N LYS A 533 -54.11 -27.73 -19.47
CA LYS A 533 -54.87 -26.64 -20.11
C LYS A 533 -54.26 -25.26 -20.29
N SER A 534 -54.14 -24.99 -21.57
CA SER A 534 -54.12 -23.71 -22.29
C SER A 534 -55.21 -22.73 -21.84
N LEU A 535 -54.89 -21.44 -21.87
CA LEU A 535 -55.81 -20.41 -22.40
C LEU A 535 -55.07 -19.09 -22.65
N ASP A 536 -55.25 -18.64 -23.75
CA ASP A 536 -55.11 -17.59 -24.68
C ASP A 536 -55.28 -16.14 -24.16
N ALA A 537 -54.57 -15.26 -24.88
CA ALA A 537 -54.99 -13.94 -25.32
C ALA A 537 -54.86 -12.73 -24.38
N GLY A 538 -54.13 -11.74 -24.84
CA GLY A 538 -54.29 -10.36 -24.39
C GLY A 538 -53.21 -9.38 -24.94
N ARG A 539 -53.52 -8.82 -26.09
CA ARG A 539 -52.76 -7.73 -26.77
C ARG A 539 -52.47 -6.54 -25.90
N GLY A 540 -51.29 -5.98 -26.04
CA GLY A 540 -50.93 -4.64 -25.63
C GLY A 540 -49.73 -4.11 -26.42
N ARG A 541 -50.00 -3.32 -27.43
CA ARG A 541 -49.02 -2.64 -28.29
C ARG A 541 -48.37 -1.46 -27.55
N GLY A 542 -47.08 -1.25 -27.84
CA GLY A 542 -46.67 0.10 -28.12
C GLY A 542 -45.46 0.64 -27.41
N GLN A 543 -44.46 0.99 -28.20
CA GLN A 543 -43.41 1.97 -27.98
C GLN A 543 -42.22 1.57 -27.10
N SER A 544 -41.14 1.23 -27.75
CA SER A 544 -39.81 1.81 -27.53
C SER A 544 -38.74 1.08 -28.35
N ALA A 545 -38.72 1.32 -29.64
CA ALA A 545 -37.65 0.81 -30.54
C ALA A 545 -36.76 1.92 -31.13
N ALA A 546 -36.71 3.10 -30.49
CA ALA A 546 -35.96 4.26 -31.05
C ALA A 546 -34.70 4.66 -30.32
N SER A 547 -34.35 4.11 -29.16
CA SER A 547 -33.18 4.56 -28.37
C SER A 547 -31.90 3.68 -28.51
N VAL A 548 -31.97 2.57 -29.23
CA VAL A 548 -30.81 1.65 -29.35
C VAL A 548 -29.92 1.93 -30.56
N ARG A 549 -30.32 2.80 -31.50
CA ARG A 549 -29.53 3.05 -32.73
C ARG A 549 -28.54 4.22 -32.67
N GLN A 550 -28.52 5.03 -31.64
CA GLN A 550 -27.63 6.21 -31.57
C GLN A 550 -26.31 5.97 -30.82
N THR A 551 -26.15 4.85 -30.12
CA THR A 551 -24.93 4.53 -29.36
C THR A 551 -23.89 3.71 -30.16
N ARG A 552 -24.14 3.42 -31.43
CA ARG A 552 -23.25 2.60 -32.27
C ARG A 552 -22.31 3.38 -33.20
N ARG A 553 -22.29 4.72 -33.13
CA ARG A 553 -21.50 5.57 -34.06
C ARG A 553 -20.30 6.29 -33.44
N GLN A 554 -19.94 6.05 -32.19
CA GLN A 554 -18.77 6.71 -31.56
C GLN A 554 -17.64 5.75 -31.12
N THR A 555 -17.62 4.51 -31.62
CA THR A 555 -16.54 3.55 -31.28
C THR A 555 -15.73 3.08 -32.49
N SER A 556 -15.61 3.89 -33.54
CA SER A 556 -14.85 3.53 -34.75
C SER A 556 -13.69 4.49 -34.99
N HIS A 557 -12.75 4.66 -34.06
CA HIS A 557 -11.41 5.18 -34.33
C HIS A 557 -10.44 4.71 -33.24
N PHE A 558 -10.14 3.45 -33.23
CA PHE A 558 -8.89 2.88 -32.73
C PHE A 558 -8.87 1.39 -33.15
N SER A 559 -8.60 1.17 -34.42
CA SER A 559 -8.27 -0.15 -34.95
C SER A 559 -6.84 -0.09 -35.49
N GLY A 560 -5.93 -0.61 -34.73
CA GLY A 560 -4.58 -0.97 -35.17
C GLY A 560 -4.29 -2.37 -34.68
N ASN A 561 -4.33 -3.30 -35.57
CA ASN A 561 -3.96 -4.71 -35.55
C ASN A 561 -3.21 -5.25 -34.33
N ALA A 562 -3.87 -6.16 -33.58
CA ALA A 562 -3.24 -7.32 -33.00
C ALA A 562 -4.28 -8.44 -32.89
N SER A 563 -4.12 -9.46 -33.71
CA SER A 563 -4.88 -10.70 -33.71
C SER A 563 -4.60 -11.51 -32.45
N GLY A 564 -5.64 -11.85 -31.71
CA GLY A 564 -5.53 -12.74 -30.55
C GLY A 564 -6.60 -12.50 -29.52
N GLU A 565 -7.85 -12.77 -29.85
CA GLU A 565 -8.97 -12.69 -28.91
C GLU A 565 -8.84 -13.66 -27.74
N LYS A 566 -8.90 -13.13 -26.52
CA LYS A 566 -9.59 -13.77 -25.38
C LYS A 566 -10.11 -12.67 -24.48
N SER A 567 -11.29 -12.17 -24.78
CA SER A 567 -12.02 -11.24 -23.93
C SER A 567 -12.67 -11.99 -22.77
N ALA A 568 -12.21 -11.72 -21.55
CA ALA A 568 -12.97 -12.07 -20.35
C ALA A 568 -14.18 -11.12 -20.24
N HIS A 569 -15.39 -11.65 -20.20
CA HIS A 569 -16.61 -10.89 -19.97
C HIS A 569 -16.66 -10.47 -18.50
N PHE A 570 -16.22 -9.25 -18.22
CA PHE A 570 -16.55 -8.56 -16.98
C PHE A 570 -17.79 -7.69 -17.21
N ALA A 571 -18.75 -7.76 -16.30
CA ALA A 571 -19.93 -6.90 -16.34
C ALA A 571 -19.51 -5.43 -16.24
N ARG A 572 -19.70 -4.67 -17.31
CA ARG A 572 -19.36 -3.25 -17.41
C ARG A 572 -20.52 -2.42 -16.88
N VAL A 573 -20.35 -1.84 -15.72
CA VAL A 573 -21.25 -0.80 -15.20
C VAL A 573 -20.61 0.56 -15.51
N ARG A 574 -21.24 1.34 -16.37
CA ARG A 574 -20.85 2.74 -16.63
C ARG A 574 -21.50 3.64 -15.59
N HIS A 575 -20.73 4.47 -14.93
CA HIS A 575 -21.25 5.60 -14.18
C HIS A 575 -20.41 6.84 -14.46
N GLU A 576 -21.07 7.90 -14.81
CA GLU A 576 -20.51 9.24 -14.97
C GLU A 576 -20.34 9.90 -13.60
N CYS A 577 -19.22 10.51 -13.37
CA CYS A 577 -18.89 11.22 -12.14
C CYS A 577 -19.58 12.60 -12.17
N PRO A 578 -20.33 13.03 -11.16
CA PRO A 578 -20.95 14.37 -11.14
C PRO A 578 -19.88 15.45 -11.03
N ALA A 579 -20.03 16.52 -11.83
CA ALA A 579 -19.11 17.64 -11.98
C ALA A 579 -18.75 18.41 -10.68
N HIS A 580 -19.51 18.22 -9.60
CA HIS A 580 -19.27 18.91 -8.33
C HIS A 580 -18.03 18.41 -7.55
N PHE A 581 -17.50 17.23 -7.86
CA PHE A 581 -16.30 16.74 -7.19
C PHE A 581 -15.02 17.36 -7.73
N HIS A 582 -15.05 17.82 -8.98
CA HIS A 582 -13.93 18.55 -9.60
C HIS A 582 -13.71 19.95 -8.99
N HIS A 583 -14.75 20.56 -8.43
CA HIS A 583 -14.65 21.91 -7.86
C HIS A 583 -14.01 21.95 -6.47
N GLN A 584 -14.20 20.91 -5.65
CA GLN A 584 -13.54 20.84 -4.32
C GLN A 584 -12.07 20.38 -4.39
N LEU A 585 -11.69 19.67 -5.47
CA LEU A 585 -10.30 19.31 -5.72
C LEU A 585 -9.52 20.40 -6.48
N SER A 586 -10.22 21.31 -7.18
CA SER A 586 -9.59 22.42 -7.89
C SER A 586 -9.09 23.53 -6.95
N ASP A 587 -9.71 23.72 -5.81
CA ASP A 587 -9.27 24.74 -4.82
C ASP A 587 -7.98 24.34 -4.08
N THR A 588 -7.70 23.04 -3.99
CA THR A 588 -6.39 22.52 -3.53
C THR A 588 -5.31 22.55 -4.62
N ARG A 589 -5.69 22.63 -5.92
CA ARG A 589 -4.74 22.73 -7.03
C ARG A 589 -4.21 24.14 -7.26
N ALA A 590 -4.90 25.16 -6.84
CA ALA A 590 -4.46 26.56 -7.03
C ALA A 590 -3.20 26.92 -6.24
N ALA A 591 -2.80 26.13 -5.24
CA ALA A 591 -1.55 26.29 -4.50
C ALA A 591 -0.35 25.50 -5.06
N ALA A 592 -0.56 24.63 -6.06
CA ALA A 592 0.47 23.71 -6.56
C ALA A 592 0.97 24.01 -7.99
N THR A 593 0.50 25.09 -8.64
CA THR A 593 0.77 25.32 -10.07
C THR A 593 1.87 26.35 -10.37
N LEU A 594 2.72 26.68 -9.40
CA LEU A 594 3.86 27.59 -9.61
C LEU A 594 5.17 26.97 -9.10
N SER A 595 5.66 25.92 -9.73
CA SER A 595 7.10 25.67 -9.88
C SER A 595 7.33 24.46 -10.77
N GLY A 596 7.92 24.67 -11.92
CA GLY A 596 8.35 23.60 -12.81
C GLY A 596 9.65 22.98 -12.32
N SER A 597 9.61 21.76 -11.90
CA SER A 597 10.66 20.75 -12.09
C SER A 597 10.08 19.38 -11.74
N ARG A 598 10.27 18.43 -12.62
CA ARG A 598 9.66 17.08 -12.60
C ARG A 598 10.23 16.12 -11.55
N SER A 599 10.95 16.59 -10.55
CA SER A 599 11.65 15.75 -9.56
C SER A 599 11.03 15.70 -8.17
N GLU A 600 9.81 16.23 -7.94
CA GLU A 600 9.29 16.45 -6.59
C GLU A 600 7.93 15.79 -6.26
N LEU A 601 7.54 14.74 -6.95
CA LEU A 601 6.37 13.93 -6.56
C LEU A 601 6.81 12.65 -5.83
N TRP A 602 7.37 12.82 -4.63
CA TRP A 602 7.70 11.74 -3.71
C TRP A 602 6.95 11.92 -2.38
N LEU A 603 5.67 11.70 -2.43
CA LEU A 603 4.83 11.33 -1.28
C LEU A 603 3.73 10.39 -1.72
#